data_0e471a5b859086e572c3a3312c65a38f
#
_entry.id   0e471a5b859086e572c3a3312c65a38f
#
_cell.length_a   1.000
_cell.length_b   1.000
_cell.length_c   1.000
_cell.angle_alpha   90.00
_cell.angle_beta   90.00
_cell.angle_gamma   90.00
#
_symmetry.space_group_name_H-M   'P 1'
#
loop_
_entity.id
_entity.type
_entity.pdbx_description
1 polymer ?
#
loop_
_entity_poly.entity_id
_entity_poly.type
_entity_poly.pdbx_seq_one_letter_code
_entity_poly.pdbx_strand_id
1 'polypeptide(L)'
;MSCLIVRDKADKTQPAAADNDALVEERFLMSPSFAIEKCRERTNDMARLAQKNTLLSLGFIRVYNKKDSEAIHQNEKALDAFEDELETYLVKISSMQLSLENSMQVSKLSHAIGNFERIGDYAVNILKTKRTMHEDKIHFSKEASKELEVMSSAVQEIITKATNAFIENDVAAAQTIEPLEQVIDNLKAELRARHTKRLQAGECTIETGMLFFDIINSFERIADHCSNLAVCIIELSQGSYQTHRYLKSVKSQENARFMKSFEDYLRKYALH
;
A
#
# COMPACT_ATOMS: atom_id res chain seq x y z
N MET A 1 4.68 33.87 62.26
CA MET A 1 5.52 33.56 61.09
C MET A 1 4.85 32.42 60.33
N SER A 2 4.10 32.82 59.29
CA SER A 2 3.37 31.87 58.43
C SER A 2 4.23 31.46 57.26
N CYS A 3 4.46 30.16 57.14
CA CYS A 3 5.18 29.60 56.01
C CYS A 3 4.13 29.17 54.92
N LEU A 4 4.15 29.89 53.80
CA LEU A 4 3.32 29.59 52.63
C LEU A 4 3.98 28.43 51.86
N ILE A 5 3.28 27.29 51.76
CA ILE A 5 3.64 26.18 50.88
C ILE A 5 3.00 26.48 49.50
N VAL A 6 3.86 26.80 48.55
CA VAL A 6 3.47 26.87 47.11
C VAL A 6 3.37 25.45 46.58
N ARG A 7 2.18 25.06 46.17
CA ARG A 7 1.92 23.81 45.46
C ARG A 7 2.16 24.03 43.96
N ASP A 8 3.23 23.47 43.42
CA ASP A 8 3.46 23.35 41.99
C ASP A 8 2.39 22.43 41.37
N LYS A 9 1.62 23.00 40.45
CA LYS A 9 0.75 22.22 39.57
C LYS A 9 1.64 21.60 38.50
N ALA A 10 1.91 20.30 38.61
CA ALA A 10 2.44 19.51 37.51
C ALA A 10 1.36 19.40 36.42
N ASP A 11 1.69 19.99 35.29
CA ASP A 11 0.94 19.92 34.05
C ASP A 11 1.05 18.47 33.51
N LYS A 12 -0.03 17.69 33.68
CA LYS A 12 -0.17 16.35 33.11
C LYS A 12 -0.83 16.47 31.75
N THR A 13 -0.09 16.84 30.74
CA THR A 13 -0.40 16.50 29.36
C THR A 13 0.03 15.05 29.11
N GLN A 14 -0.84 14.11 29.40
CA GLN A 14 -0.76 12.76 28.85
C GLN A 14 -1.12 12.85 27.35
N PRO A 15 -0.32 12.24 26.44
CA PRO A 15 -0.76 12.07 25.07
C PRO A 15 -1.93 11.07 25.04
N ALA A 16 -2.95 11.40 24.27
CA ALA A 16 -4.11 10.56 24.00
C ALA A 16 -3.68 9.31 23.20
N ALA A 17 -3.28 8.26 23.92
CA ALA A 17 -2.96 6.94 23.38
C ALA A 17 -3.59 5.86 24.28
N ALA A 18 -4.90 5.97 24.53
CA ALA A 18 -5.58 5.00 25.37
C ALA A 18 -7.09 4.95 25.09
N ASP A 19 -7.48 4.74 23.81
CA ASP A 19 -8.90 4.41 23.50
C ASP A 19 -9.03 3.49 22.28
N ASN A 20 -7.95 2.82 21.80
CA ASN A 20 -7.95 1.97 20.62
C ASN A 20 -7.96 0.46 20.91
N ASP A 21 -8.02 0.01 22.15
CA ASP A 21 -8.14 -1.41 22.54
C ASP A 21 -9.56 -1.98 22.37
N ALA A 22 -10.44 -1.25 21.70
CA ALA A 22 -11.88 -1.51 21.74
C ALA A 22 -12.37 -2.58 20.74
N LEU A 23 -11.52 -3.13 19.86
CA LEU A 23 -11.97 -4.17 18.91
C LEU A 23 -12.15 -5.54 19.59
N VAL A 24 -11.38 -5.84 20.62
CA VAL A 24 -11.30 -7.18 21.23
C VAL A 24 -12.34 -7.39 22.35
N GLU A 25 -13.28 -6.48 22.57
CA GLU A 25 -14.31 -6.74 23.55
C GLU A 25 -15.20 -7.90 23.06
N GLU A 26 -15.15 -9.04 23.77
CA GLU A 26 -15.96 -10.25 23.50
C GLU A 26 -17.45 -9.97 23.31
N ARG A 27 -17.95 -8.85 23.85
CA ARG A 27 -19.34 -8.41 23.64
C ARG A 27 -19.67 -8.10 22.17
N PHE A 28 -18.70 -7.72 21.35
CA PHE A 28 -18.94 -7.44 19.92
C PHE A 28 -19.11 -8.73 19.11
N LEU A 29 -18.54 -9.84 19.58
CA LEU A 29 -18.74 -11.15 18.97
C LEU A 29 -20.16 -11.69 19.14
N MET A 30 -21.04 -11.06 19.93
CA MET A 30 -22.46 -11.44 20.02
C MET A 30 -23.25 -11.15 18.73
N SER A 31 -22.76 -10.28 17.85
CA SER A 31 -23.37 -9.97 16.55
C SER A 31 -22.31 -10.02 15.45
N PRO A 32 -22.30 -11.08 14.62
CA PRO A 32 -21.31 -11.22 13.53
C PRO A 32 -21.27 -10.00 12.61
N SER A 33 -22.41 -9.46 12.21
CA SER A 33 -22.46 -8.30 11.32
C SER A 33 -21.85 -7.05 11.94
N PHE A 34 -22.05 -6.84 13.25
CA PHE A 34 -21.43 -5.71 13.95
C PHE A 34 -19.92 -5.88 14.09
N ALA A 35 -19.47 -7.10 14.41
CA ALA A 35 -18.05 -7.42 14.49
C ALA A 35 -17.33 -7.22 13.16
N ILE A 36 -17.95 -7.65 12.05
CA ILE A 36 -17.43 -7.45 10.68
C ILE A 36 -17.32 -5.95 10.35
N GLU A 37 -18.34 -5.15 10.72
CA GLU A 37 -18.31 -3.71 10.50
C GLU A 37 -17.16 -3.03 11.25
N LYS A 38 -16.90 -3.42 12.51
CA LYS A 38 -15.76 -2.92 13.27
C LYS A 38 -14.41 -3.33 12.66
N CYS A 39 -14.30 -4.57 12.21
CA CYS A 39 -13.15 -5.02 11.43
C CYS A 39 -12.94 -4.16 10.17
N ARG A 40 -14.02 -3.85 9.45
CA ARG A 40 -13.97 -3.02 8.25
C ARG A 40 -13.47 -1.61 8.55
N GLU A 41 -14.00 -0.96 9.59
CA GLU A 41 -13.53 0.37 10.02
C GLU A 41 -12.02 0.35 10.32
N ARG A 42 -11.56 -0.66 11.06
CA ARG A 42 -10.18 -0.81 11.46
C ARG A 42 -9.26 -1.13 10.26
N THR A 43 -9.72 -1.97 9.32
CA THR A 43 -9.02 -2.24 8.06
C THR A 43 -8.91 -0.97 7.21
N ASN A 44 -9.90 -0.08 7.23
CA ASN A 44 -9.82 1.22 6.56
C ASN A 44 -8.74 2.12 7.17
N ASP A 45 -8.54 2.06 8.50
CA ASP A 45 -7.44 2.81 9.16
C ASP A 45 -6.07 2.24 8.76
N MET A 46 -5.93 0.91 8.72
CA MET A 46 -4.75 0.23 8.19
C MET A 46 -4.46 0.64 6.74
N ALA A 47 -5.49 0.67 5.88
CA ALA A 47 -5.37 1.09 4.48
C ALA A 47 -4.83 2.52 4.34
N ARG A 48 -5.36 3.46 5.13
CA ARG A 48 -4.86 4.84 5.15
C ARG A 48 -3.41 4.93 5.62
N LEU A 49 -3.04 4.11 6.60
CA LEU A 49 -1.67 4.07 7.12
C LEU A 49 -0.70 3.49 6.09
N ALA A 50 -1.05 2.39 5.40
CA ALA A 50 -0.25 1.81 4.33
C ALA A 50 -0.06 2.79 3.17
N GLN A 51 -1.13 3.48 2.74
CA GLN A 51 -1.03 4.56 1.75
C GLN A 51 -0.08 5.66 2.20
N LYS A 52 -0.25 6.18 3.42
CA LYS A 52 0.61 7.24 3.98
C LYS A 52 2.07 6.80 4.01
N ASN A 53 2.35 5.56 4.43
CA ASN A 53 3.70 5.01 4.49
C ASN A 53 4.34 4.92 3.11
N THR A 54 3.58 4.46 2.12
CA THR A 54 4.01 4.42 0.72
C THR A 54 4.31 5.82 0.20
N LEU A 55 3.43 6.80 0.40
CA LEU A 55 3.64 8.17 -0.08
C LEU A 55 4.90 8.82 0.54
N LEU A 56 5.18 8.56 1.82
CA LEU A 56 6.43 9.00 2.46
C LEU A 56 7.66 8.34 1.80
N SER A 57 7.59 7.03 1.52
CA SER A 57 8.71 6.31 0.89
C SER A 57 8.98 6.78 -0.54
N LEU A 58 7.93 7.08 -1.32
CA LEU A 58 8.06 7.66 -2.66
C LEU A 58 8.73 9.05 -2.64
N GLY A 59 8.53 9.82 -1.57
CA GLY A 59 9.21 11.11 -1.37
C GLY A 59 10.74 10.99 -1.37
N PHE A 60 11.29 9.85 -0.94
CA PHE A 60 12.74 9.61 -0.92
C PHE A 60 13.37 9.44 -2.31
N ILE A 61 12.58 9.25 -3.35
CA ILE A 61 13.11 9.26 -4.72
C ILE A 61 13.79 10.59 -5.02
N ARG A 62 13.28 11.69 -4.46
CA ARG A 62 13.84 13.03 -4.61
C ARG A 62 14.86 13.37 -3.52
N VAL A 63 14.47 13.25 -2.25
CA VAL A 63 15.30 13.66 -1.12
C VAL A 63 15.13 12.72 0.06
N TYR A 64 16.24 12.18 0.57
CA TYR A 64 16.23 11.42 1.82
C TYR A 64 16.04 12.36 3.02
N ASN A 65 15.16 11.98 3.95
CA ASN A 65 14.83 12.74 5.15
C ASN A 65 14.76 11.79 6.36
N LYS A 66 15.60 12.05 7.37
CA LYS A 66 15.68 11.22 8.56
C LYS A 66 14.35 11.16 9.35
N LYS A 67 13.64 12.29 9.45
CA LYS A 67 12.35 12.35 10.17
C LYS A 67 11.31 11.44 9.50
N ASP A 68 11.22 11.47 8.18
CA ASP A 68 10.29 10.63 7.43
C ASP A 68 10.71 9.15 7.48
N SER A 69 12.03 8.87 7.53
CA SER A 69 12.55 7.52 7.77
C SER A 69 12.09 6.94 9.11
N GLU A 70 12.16 7.72 10.19
CA GLU A 70 11.68 7.32 11.52
C GLU A 70 10.16 7.10 11.51
N ALA A 71 9.41 7.97 10.83
CA ALA A 71 7.95 7.85 10.69
C ALA A 71 7.55 6.57 9.94
N ILE A 72 8.26 6.20 8.86
CA ILE A 72 8.00 4.97 8.12
C ILE A 72 8.19 3.73 9.00
N HIS A 73 9.25 3.66 9.79
CA HIS A 73 9.46 2.55 10.70
C HIS A 73 8.43 2.46 11.84
N GLN A 74 7.92 3.61 12.31
CA GLN A 74 6.83 3.61 13.29
C GLN A 74 5.52 3.15 12.66
N ASN A 75 5.24 3.58 11.44
CA ASN A 75 4.05 3.19 10.69
C ASN A 75 4.07 1.68 10.35
N GLU A 76 5.23 1.12 10.00
CA GLU A 76 5.37 -0.32 9.73
C GLU A 76 5.02 -1.15 10.97
N LYS A 77 5.58 -0.82 12.14
CA LYS A 77 5.21 -1.49 13.39
C LYS A 77 3.73 -1.40 13.73
N ALA A 78 3.10 -0.28 13.36
CA ALA A 78 1.66 -0.13 13.53
C ALA A 78 0.87 -0.97 12.51
N LEU A 79 1.37 -1.16 11.28
CA LEU A 79 0.78 -2.05 10.27
C LEU A 79 0.84 -3.51 10.70
N ASP A 80 1.99 -3.97 11.23
CA ASP A 80 2.14 -5.32 11.79
C ASP A 80 1.15 -5.56 12.95
N ALA A 81 1.01 -4.57 13.85
CA ALA A 81 0.06 -4.66 14.94
C ALA A 81 -1.40 -4.70 14.45
N PHE A 82 -1.73 -3.96 13.38
CA PHE A 82 -3.05 -4.04 12.74
C PHE A 82 -3.31 -5.43 12.15
N GLU A 83 -2.32 -6.01 11.45
CA GLU A 83 -2.44 -7.34 10.86
C GLU A 83 -2.73 -8.39 11.95
N ASP A 84 -1.88 -8.48 12.96
CA ASP A 84 -2.02 -9.44 14.07
C ASP A 84 -3.38 -9.32 14.78
N GLU A 85 -3.80 -8.09 15.09
CA GLU A 85 -5.08 -7.80 15.75
C GLU A 85 -6.26 -8.24 14.88
N LEU A 86 -6.27 -7.80 13.62
CA LEU A 86 -7.38 -8.03 12.70
C LEU A 86 -7.49 -9.50 12.27
N GLU A 87 -6.37 -10.18 11.99
CA GLU A 87 -6.40 -11.61 11.65
C GLU A 87 -6.91 -12.44 12.82
N THR A 88 -6.43 -12.17 14.04
CA THR A 88 -6.93 -12.85 15.25
C THR A 88 -8.44 -12.65 15.43
N TYR A 89 -8.93 -11.45 15.15
CA TYR A 89 -10.35 -11.13 15.30
C TYR A 89 -11.20 -11.78 14.20
N LEU A 90 -10.72 -11.79 12.95
CA LEU A 90 -11.37 -12.46 11.82
C LEU A 90 -11.46 -13.98 12.01
N VAL A 91 -10.43 -14.62 12.60
CA VAL A 91 -10.48 -16.04 12.96
C VAL A 91 -11.61 -16.31 13.95
N LYS A 92 -11.79 -15.48 14.98
CA LYS A 92 -12.90 -15.61 15.94
C LYS A 92 -14.27 -15.44 15.25
N ILE A 93 -14.41 -14.44 14.38
CA ILE A 93 -15.66 -14.23 13.62
C ILE A 93 -15.93 -15.44 12.71
N SER A 94 -14.92 -15.98 12.03
CA SER A 94 -15.05 -17.13 11.12
C SER A 94 -15.51 -18.42 11.84
N SER A 95 -15.29 -18.53 13.14
CA SER A 95 -15.76 -19.68 13.94
C SER A 95 -17.25 -19.59 14.31
N MET A 96 -17.92 -18.49 13.98
CA MET A 96 -19.34 -18.28 14.26
C MET A 96 -20.20 -18.80 13.10
N GLN A 97 -21.53 -18.93 13.33
CA GLN A 97 -22.47 -19.20 12.26
C GLN A 97 -22.68 -17.93 11.42
N LEU A 98 -22.06 -17.88 10.26
CA LEU A 98 -22.13 -16.74 9.35
C LEU A 98 -23.13 -17.00 8.21
N SER A 99 -23.82 -15.95 7.78
CA SER A 99 -24.47 -15.94 6.47
C SER A 99 -23.43 -15.99 5.34
N LEU A 100 -23.85 -16.35 4.12
CA LEU A 100 -22.98 -16.34 2.96
C LEU A 100 -22.37 -14.94 2.74
N GLU A 101 -23.17 -13.88 2.87
CA GLU A 101 -22.73 -12.50 2.73
C GLU A 101 -21.66 -12.14 3.76
N ASN A 102 -21.88 -12.46 5.05
CA ASN A 102 -20.89 -12.22 6.11
C ASN A 102 -19.59 -13.01 5.86
N SER A 103 -19.68 -14.25 5.42
CA SER A 103 -18.51 -15.07 5.07
C SER A 103 -17.70 -14.43 3.92
N MET A 104 -18.38 -13.88 2.93
CA MET A 104 -17.74 -13.16 1.83
C MET A 104 -17.04 -11.89 2.31
N GLN A 105 -17.66 -11.12 3.20
CA GLN A 105 -17.06 -9.91 3.78
C GLN A 105 -15.82 -10.25 4.63
N VAL A 106 -15.87 -11.29 5.45
CA VAL A 106 -14.72 -11.78 6.23
C VAL A 106 -13.56 -12.15 5.32
N SER A 107 -13.83 -12.91 4.26
CA SER A 107 -12.80 -13.29 3.28
C SER A 107 -12.17 -12.06 2.59
N LYS A 108 -12.98 -11.07 2.20
CA LYS A 108 -12.48 -9.80 1.65
C LYS A 108 -11.54 -9.09 2.60
N LEU A 109 -11.96 -8.94 3.85
CA LEU A 109 -11.15 -8.24 4.86
C LEU A 109 -9.82 -8.95 5.07
N SER A 110 -9.81 -10.29 5.21
CA SER A 110 -8.58 -11.07 5.36
C SER A 110 -7.63 -10.88 4.16
N HIS A 111 -8.15 -10.94 2.93
CA HIS A 111 -7.32 -10.66 1.75
C HIS A 111 -6.78 -9.22 1.71
N ALA A 112 -7.59 -8.25 2.14
CA ALA A 112 -7.18 -6.84 2.11
C ALA A 112 -6.10 -6.55 3.16
N ILE A 113 -6.20 -7.12 4.36
CA ILE A 113 -5.23 -6.96 5.44
C ILE A 113 -3.84 -7.37 4.98
N GLY A 114 -3.68 -8.59 4.47
CA GLY A 114 -2.39 -9.06 3.97
C GLY A 114 -1.84 -8.24 2.77
N ASN A 115 -2.71 -7.68 1.92
CA ASN A 115 -2.24 -6.79 0.85
C ASN A 115 -1.77 -5.43 1.39
N PHE A 116 -2.42 -4.85 2.40
CA PHE A 116 -1.98 -3.59 3.00
C PHE A 116 -0.69 -3.74 3.82
N GLU A 117 -0.51 -4.86 4.52
CA GLU A 117 0.76 -5.20 5.18
C GLU A 117 1.89 -5.26 4.15
N ARG A 118 1.74 -6.04 3.08
CA ARG A 118 2.74 -6.15 2.00
C ARG A 118 3.08 -4.82 1.35
N ILE A 119 2.09 -3.95 1.13
CA ILE A 119 2.33 -2.58 0.63
C ILE A 119 3.21 -1.80 1.62
N GLY A 120 2.97 -1.94 2.93
CA GLY A 120 3.79 -1.35 3.98
C GLY A 120 5.24 -1.85 3.95
N ASP A 121 5.44 -3.15 3.82
CA ASP A 121 6.74 -3.81 3.70
C ASP A 121 7.57 -3.28 2.52
N TYR A 122 6.94 -3.14 1.34
CA TYR A 122 7.63 -2.59 0.17
C TYR A 122 7.96 -1.10 0.32
N ALA A 123 7.16 -0.33 1.06
CA ALA A 123 7.52 1.04 1.42
C ALA A 123 8.79 1.09 2.29
N VAL A 124 8.94 0.15 3.23
CA VAL A 124 10.17 0.01 4.05
C VAL A 124 11.35 -0.46 3.19
N ASN A 125 11.14 -1.33 2.19
CA ASN A 125 12.22 -1.75 1.30
C ASN A 125 12.76 -0.56 0.46
N ILE A 126 11.89 0.32 -0.05
CA ILE A 126 12.29 1.56 -0.71
C ILE A 126 13.13 2.43 0.24
N LEU A 127 12.68 2.59 1.49
CA LEU A 127 13.41 3.33 2.51
C LEU A 127 14.81 2.74 2.77
N LYS A 128 14.92 1.41 2.94
CA LYS A 128 16.21 0.72 3.16
C LYS A 128 17.18 1.02 2.02
N THR A 129 16.74 0.86 0.77
CA THR A 129 17.55 1.16 -0.42
C THR A 129 17.99 2.61 -0.46
N LYS A 130 17.09 3.57 -0.20
CA LYS A 130 17.41 5.01 -0.21
C LYS A 130 18.31 5.42 0.95
N ARG A 131 18.21 4.75 2.10
CA ARG A 131 19.13 4.96 3.24
C ARG A 131 20.54 4.50 2.89
N THR A 132 20.71 3.29 2.33
CA THR A 132 22.02 2.80 1.84
C THR A 132 22.64 3.80 0.84
N MET A 133 21.87 4.25 -0.14
CA MET A 133 22.34 5.27 -1.10
C MET A 133 22.80 6.56 -0.41
N HIS A 134 22.08 7.00 0.62
CA HIS A 134 22.43 8.22 1.36
C HIS A 134 23.73 8.03 2.19
N GLU A 135 23.86 6.92 2.90
CA GLU A 135 25.01 6.59 3.74
C GLU A 135 26.29 6.42 2.90
N ASP A 136 26.20 5.71 1.77
CA ASP A 136 27.29 5.41 0.87
C ASP A 136 27.52 6.49 -0.21
N LYS A 137 26.73 7.58 -0.19
CA LYS A 137 26.80 8.70 -1.15
C LYS A 137 26.64 8.27 -2.61
N ILE A 138 25.83 7.23 -2.84
CA ILE A 138 25.51 6.72 -4.17
C ILE A 138 24.39 7.57 -4.78
N HIS A 139 24.54 7.96 -6.04
CA HIS A 139 23.57 8.75 -6.78
C HIS A 139 23.26 8.11 -8.13
N PHE A 140 22.00 8.17 -8.54
CA PHE A 140 21.62 7.83 -9.91
C PHE A 140 21.95 8.97 -10.87
N SER A 141 22.11 8.63 -12.16
CA SER A 141 22.21 9.67 -13.21
C SER A 141 20.93 10.51 -13.25
N LYS A 142 21.03 11.67 -13.91
CA LYS A 142 19.85 12.55 -14.07
C LYS A 142 18.72 11.87 -14.83
N GLU A 143 19.06 11.07 -15.83
CA GLU A 143 18.13 10.28 -16.66
C GLU A 143 17.46 9.21 -15.81
N ALA A 144 18.23 8.40 -15.09
CA ALA A 144 17.69 7.35 -14.20
C ALA A 144 16.79 7.94 -13.11
N SER A 145 17.15 9.11 -12.55
CA SER A 145 16.33 9.80 -11.55
C SER A 145 14.98 10.26 -12.13
N LYS A 146 14.98 10.83 -13.35
CA LYS A 146 13.74 11.23 -14.03
C LYS A 146 12.85 10.03 -14.36
N GLU A 147 13.44 8.94 -14.83
CA GLU A 147 12.72 7.69 -15.09
C GLU A 147 12.04 7.15 -13.82
N LEU A 148 12.76 7.14 -12.68
CA LEU A 148 12.18 6.75 -11.39
C LEU A 148 11.06 7.70 -10.92
N GLU A 149 11.17 9.00 -11.18
CA GLU A 149 10.11 9.96 -10.84
C GLU A 149 8.82 9.69 -11.61
N VAL A 150 8.91 9.31 -12.89
CA VAL A 150 7.73 8.92 -13.70
C VAL A 150 7.06 7.70 -13.09
N MET A 151 7.82 6.63 -12.84
CA MET A 151 7.27 5.40 -12.25
C MET A 151 6.73 5.64 -10.83
N SER A 152 7.42 6.43 -10.00
CA SER A 152 6.97 6.84 -8.66
C SER A 152 5.62 7.56 -8.72
N SER A 153 5.42 8.42 -9.72
CA SER A 153 4.14 9.14 -9.90
C SER A 153 3.00 8.19 -10.27
N ALA A 154 3.26 7.16 -11.07
CA ALA A 154 2.29 6.11 -11.37
C ALA A 154 1.93 5.28 -10.13
N VAL A 155 2.94 4.92 -9.31
CA VAL A 155 2.73 4.20 -8.04
C VAL A 155 1.95 5.05 -7.02
N GLN A 156 2.22 6.35 -6.96
CA GLN A 156 1.43 7.28 -6.14
C GLN A 156 -0.05 7.28 -6.55
N GLU A 157 -0.32 7.29 -7.86
CA GLU A 157 -1.71 7.26 -8.35
C GLU A 157 -2.39 5.94 -8.03
N ILE A 158 -1.75 4.80 -8.28
CA ILE A 158 -2.37 3.50 -8.09
C ILE A 158 -2.68 3.23 -6.61
N ILE A 159 -1.77 3.52 -5.68
CA ILE A 159 -2.03 3.33 -4.24
C ILE A 159 -3.17 4.23 -3.75
N THR A 160 -3.23 5.46 -4.24
CA THR A 160 -4.31 6.40 -3.87
C THR A 160 -5.66 5.90 -4.38
N LYS A 161 -5.72 5.44 -5.63
CA LYS A 161 -6.94 4.87 -6.23
C LYS A 161 -7.39 3.60 -5.53
N ALA A 162 -6.46 2.67 -5.26
CA ALA A 162 -6.76 1.40 -4.61
C ALA A 162 -7.29 1.60 -3.18
N THR A 163 -6.64 2.47 -2.40
CA THR A 163 -7.08 2.77 -1.04
C THR A 163 -8.46 3.41 -1.02
N ASN A 164 -8.72 4.41 -1.86
CA ASN A 164 -10.04 5.07 -1.92
C ASN A 164 -11.12 4.11 -2.41
N ALA A 165 -10.86 3.33 -3.48
CA ALA A 165 -11.80 2.34 -3.98
C ALA A 165 -12.15 1.28 -2.92
N PHE A 166 -11.17 0.87 -2.09
CA PHE A 166 -11.40 -0.07 -1.00
C PHE A 166 -12.28 0.53 0.11
N ILE A 167 -11.97 1.74 0.57
CA ILE A 167 -12.69 2.42 1.66
C ILE A 167 -14.13 2.73 1.26
N GLU A 168 -14.33 3.21 0.03
CA GLU A 168 -15.64 3.61 -0.51
C GLU A 168 -16.39 2.42 -1.13
N ASN A 169 -15.75 1.25 -1.24
CA ASN A 169 -16.26 0.08 -1.97
C ASN A 169 -16.67 0.41 -3.41
N ASP A 170 -15.89 1.28 -4.07
CA ASP A 170 -16.17 1.77 -5.42
C ASP A 170 -15.64 0.81 -6.49
N VAL A 171 -16.56 0.00 -7.04
CA VAL A 171 -16.28 -0.97 -8.10
C VAL A 171 -15.84 -0.28 -9.41
N ALA A 172 -16.40 0.90 -9.71
CA ALA A 172 -16.05 1.60 -10.95
C ALA A 172 -14.62 2.14 -10.90
N ALA A 173 -14.19 2.67 -9.76
CA ALA A 173 -12.80 3.06 -9.52
C ALA A 173 -11.88 1.84 -9.52
N ALA A 174 -12.25 0.73 -8.90
CA ALA A 174 -11.47 -0.50 -8.86
C ALA A 174 -11.17 -1.04 -10.27
N GLN A 175 -12.12 -0.95 -11.21
CA GLN A 175 -11.92 -1.36 -12.61
C GLN A 175 -10.85 -0.55 -13.37
N THR A 176 -10.43 0.61 -12.86
CA THR A 176 -9.40 1.46 -13.48
C THR A 176 -7.99 1.17 -12.96
N ILE A 177 -7.84 0.29 -11.96
CA ILE A 177 -6.57 -0.01 -11.30
C ILE A 177 -5.73 -0.96 -12.15
N GLU A 178 -6.32 -2.03 -12.67
CA GLU A 178 -5.62 -3.01 -13.50
C GLU A 178 -4.96 -2.43 -14.76
N PRO A 179 -5.60 -1.51 -15.53
CA PRO A 179 -4.92 -0.83 -16.63
C PRO A 179 -3.68 -0.03 -16.20
N LEU A 180 -3.72 0.58 -15.01
CA LEU A 180 -2.59 1.34 -14.47
C LEU A 180 -1.48 0.41 -13.98
N GLU A 181 -1.82 -0.71 -13.35
CA GLU A 181 -0.86 -1.75 -12.96
C GLU A 181 -0.08 -2.26 -14.16
N GLN A 182 -0.74 -2.59 -15.27
CA GLN A 182 -0.09 -3.01 -16.51
C GLN A 182 0.87 -1.97 -17.08
N VAL A 183 0.54 -0.68 -16.94
CA VAL A 183 1.46 0.40 -17.34
C VAL A 183 2.68 0.44 -16.43
N ILE A 184 2.53 0.21 -15.13
CA ILE A 184 3.64 0.14 -14.18
C ILE A 184 4.55 -1.05 -14.49
N ASP A 185 3.99 -2.20 -14.86
CA ASP A 185 4.75 -3.38 -15.32
C ASP A 185 5.57 -3.06 -16.58
N ASN A 186 4.95 -2.40 -17.56
CA ASN A 186 5.65 -1.97 -18.76
C ASN A 186 6.78 -0.98 -18.45
N LEU A 187 6.54 -0.03 -17.55
CA LEU A 187 7.57 0.90 -17.07
C LEU A 187 8.73 0.15 -16.42
N LYS A 188 8.46 -0.81 -15.53
CA LYS A 188 9.50 -1.65 -14.91
C LYS A 188 10.36 -2.34 -15.96
N ALA A 189 9.74 -2.98 -16.95
CA ALA A 189 10.46 -3.68 -18.02
C ALA A 189 11.33 -2.72 -18.83
N GLU A 190 10.82 -1.54 -19.19
CA GLU A 190 11.54 -0.52 -19.93
C GLU A 190 12.69 0.09 -19.12
N LEU A 191 12.45 0.47 -17.87
CA LEU A 191 13.47 1.01 -16.97
C LEU A 191 14.61 0.01 -16.76
N ARG A 192 14.26 -1.25 -16.58
CA ARG A 192 15.24 -2.34 -16.46
C ARG A 192 16.10 -2.46 -17.71
N ALA A 193 15.50 -2.41 -18.89
CA ALA A 193 16.23 -2.48 -20.16
C ALA A 193 17.15 -1.26 -20.37
N ARG A 194 16.67 -0.05 -20.09
CA ARG A 194 17.46 1.19 -20.16
C ARG A 194 18.65 1.15 -19.20
N HIS A 195 18.42 0.73 -17.94
CA HIS A 195 19.47 0.67 -16.93
C HIS A 195 20.51 -0.42 -17.23
N THR A 196 20.09 -1.56 -17.78
CA THR A 196 21.01 -2.60 -18.25
C THR A 196 21.95 -2.08 -19.38
N LYS A 197 21.43 -1.26 -20.29
CA LYS A 197 22.28 -0.60 -21.31
C LYS A 197 23.32 0.35 -20.68
N ARG A 198 22.93 1.13 -19.67
CA ARG A 198 23.86 1.99 -18.91
C ARG A 198 24.97 1.19 -18.22
N LEU A 199 24.62 0.03 -17.64
CA LEU A 199 25.60 -0.89 -17.05
C LEU A 199 26.58 -1.43 -18.10
N GLN A 200 26.09 -1.87 -19.26
CA GLN A 200 26.92 -2.37 -20.37
C GLN A 200 27.83 -1.29 -20.96
N ALA A 201 27.38 -0.04 -20.98
CA ALA A 201 28.16 1.10 -21.43
C ALA A 201 29.18 1.60 -20.39
N GLY A 202 29.20 1.05 -19.17
CA GLY A 202 30.06 1.50 -18.08
C GLY A 202 29.66 2.86 -17.49
N GLU A 203 28.43 3.32 -17.72
CA GLU A 203 27.90 4.61 -17.25
C GLU A 203 27.46 4.55 -15.78
N CYS A 204 27.34 3.37 -15.19
CA CYS A 204 27.03 3.17 -13.77
C CYS A 204 27.70 1.89 -13.25
N THR A 205 27.81 1.78 -11.92
CA THR A 205 28.37 0.61 -11.25
C THR A 205 27.32 -0.50 -11.11
N ILE A 206 27.77 -1.74 -10.91
CA ILE A 206 26.89 -2.88 -10.60
C ILE A 206 26.07 -2.60 -9.34
N GLU A 207 26.68 -2.04 -8.32
CA GLU A 207 26.03 -1.66 -7.07
C GLU A 207 24.88 -0.68 -7.27
N THR A 208 25.14 0.41 -8.04
CA THR A 208 24.09 1.37 -8.41
C THR A 208 22.96 0.68 -9.19
N GLY A 209 23.31 -0.29 -10.06
CA GLY A 209 22.33 -1.08 -10.81
C GLY A 209 21.44 -1.93 -9.92
N MET A 210 22.01 -2.59 -8.90
CA MET A 210 21.24 -3.38 -7.94
C MET A 210 20.24 -2.51 -7.15
N LEU A 211 20.70 -1.37 -6.62
CA LEU A 211 19.83 -0.42 -5.89
C LEU A 211 18.70 0.14 -6.76
N PHE A 212 18.98 0.39 -8.05
CA PHE A 212 17.94 0.81 -8.99
C PHE A 212 16.89 -0.29 -9.21
N PHE A 213 17.31 -1.54 -9.39
CA PHE A 213 16.41 -2.66 -9.58
C PHE A 213 15.59 -2.97 -8.32
N ASP A 214 16.13 -2.80 -7.12
CA ASP A 214 15.40 -2.97 -5.87
C ASP A 214 14.25 -1.96 -5.75
N ILE A 215 14.47 -0.70 -6.15
CA ILE A 215 13.44 0.33 -6.15
C ILE A 215 12.33 -0.01 -7.14
N ILE A 216 12.65 -0.28 -8.42
CA ILE A 216 11.63 -0.56 -9.43
C ILE A 216 10.87 -1.87 -9.16
N ASN A 217 11.51 -2.86 -8.54
CA ASN A 217 10.84 -4.06 -8.08
C ASN A 217 9.85 -3.75 -6.95
N SER A 218 10.25 -2.92 -5.96
CA SER A 218 9.35 -2.52 -4.88
C SER A 218 8.14 -1.74 -5.41
N PHE A 219 8.33 -0.90 -6.42
CA PHE A 219 7.26 -0.15 -7.08
C PHE A 219 6.22 -1.05 -7.74
N GLU A 220 6.69 -2.02 -8.51
CA GLU A 220 5.82 -2.99 -9.19
C GLU A 220 5.07 -3.85 -8.17
N ARG A 221 5.73 -4.31 -7.09
CA ARG A 221 5.06 -5.09 -6.05
C ARG A 221 3.95 -4.32 -5.33
N ILE A 222 4.15 -3.03 -5.07
CA ILE A 222 3.08 -2.17 -4.54
C ILE A 222 1.90 -2.13 -5.52
N ALA A 223 2.16 -2.01 -6.82
CA ALA A 223 1.12 -2.00 -7.85
C ALA A 223 0.37 -3.34 -7.95
N ASP A 224 1.07 -4.47 -7.90
CA ASP A 224 0.51 -5.82 -7.81
C ASP A 224 -0.49 -5.95 -6.66
N HIS A 225 -0.10 -5.51 -5.44
CA HIS A 225 -0.98 -5.57 -4.28
C HIS A 225 -2.18 -4.62 -4.40
N CYS A 226 -2.02 -3.48 -5.05
CA CYS A 226 -3.14 -2.59 -5.38
C CYS A 226 -4.13 -3.25 -6.36
N SER A 227 -3.63 -3.97 -7.37
CA SER A 227 -4.48 -4.75 -8.29
C SER A 227 -5.22 -5.88 -7.55
N ASN A 228 -4.56 -6.59 -6.63
CA ASN A 228 -5.21 -7.60 -5.81
C ASN A 228 -6.36 -7.03 -4.96
N LEU A 229 -6.19 -5.83 -4.39
CA LEU A 229 -7.26 -5.12 -3.67
C LEU A 229 -8.43 -4.80 -4.60
N ALA A 230 -8.16 -4.33 -5.83
CA ALA A 230 -9.20 -4.03 -6.81
C ALA A 230 -10.00 -5.28 -7.19
N VAL A 231 -9.32 -6.40 -7.40
CA VAL A 231 -9.97 -7.70 -7.68
C VAL A 231 -10.91 -8.10 -6.54
N CYS A 232 -10.47 -7.99 -5.28
CA CYS A 232 -11.32 -8.27 -4.11
C CYS A 232 -12.61 -7.42 -4.10
N ILE A 233 -12.52 -6.14 -4.45
CA ILE A 233 -13.69 -5.25 -4.49
C ILE A 233 -14.68 -5.70 -5.59
N ILE A 234 -14.17 -6.04 -6.77
CA ILE A 234 -14.99 -6.37 -7.93
C ILE A 234 -15.67 -7.73 -7.77
N GLU A 235 -14.95 -8.74 -7.29
CA GLU A 235 -15.48 -10.10 -7.09
C GLU A 235 -16.66 -10.13 -6.11
N LEU A 236 -16.56 -9.39 -5.03
CA LEU A 236 -17.64 -9.28 -4.07
C LEU A 236 -18.90 -8.67 -4.64
N SER A 237 -18.74 -7.66 -5.52
CA SER A 237 -19.89 -7.03 -6.18
C SER A 237 -20.65 -7.99 -7.11
N GLN A 238 -19.96 -9.03 -7.61
CA GLN A 238 -20.50 -10.01 -8.54
C GLN A 238 -21.01 -11.30 -7.86
N GLY A 239 -20.83 -11.42 -6.53
CA GLY A 239 -21.24 -12.61 -5.78
C GLY A 239 -20.52 -13.92 -6.18
N SER A 240 -19.34 -13.80 -6.83
CA SER A 240 -18.60 -14.96 -7.35
C SER A 240 -17.11 -14.90 -7.00
N TYR A 241 -16.61 -15.98 -6.40
CA TYR A 241 -15.17 -16.20 -6.16
C TYR A 241 -14.52 -16.82 -7.40
N GLN A 242 -14.13 -16.01 -8.40
CA GLN A 242 -13.38 -16.52 -9.55
C GLN A 242 -12.29 -15.52 -10.01
N THR A 243 -11.36 -15.21 -9.10
CA THR A 243 -10.23 -14.26 -9.29
C THR A 243 -9.50 -14.45 -10.62
N HIS A 244 -9.13 -15.69 -10.94
CA HIS A 244 -8.44 -15.99 -12.21
C HIS A 244 -9.31 -15.78 -13.47
N ARG A 245 -10.62 -15.87 -13.35
CA ARG A 245 -11.54 -15.69 -14.48
C ARG A 245 -11.76 -14.22 -14.77
N TYR A 246 -11.87 -13.39 -13.71
CA TYR A 246 -12.00 -11.95 -13.84
C TYR A 246 -10.77 -11.32 -14.49
N LEU A 247 -9.56 -11.59 -13.97
CA LEU A 247 -8.31 -11.08 -14.54
C LEU A 247 -8.12 -11.50 -16.00
N LYS A 248 -8.47 -12.75 -16.37
CA LYS A 248 -8.44 -13.19 -17.77
C LYS A 248 -9.46 -12.46 -18.64
N SER A 249 -10.66 -12.19 -18.14
CA SER A 249 -11.69 -11.47 -18.91
C SER A 249 -11.38 -9.98 -19.06
N VAL A 250 -10.75 -9.37 -18.08
CA VAL A 250 -10.36 -7.96 -18.11
C VAL A 250 -9.15 -7.72 -18.99
N LYS A 251 -8.16 -8.62 -18.94
CA LYS A 251 -6.95 -8.61 -19.80
C LYS A 251 -7.23 -9.04 -21.24
N SER A 252 -8.45 -9.48 -21.56
CA SER A 252 -8.80 -9.76 -22.96
C SER A 252 -8.87 -8.44 -23.74
N GLN A 253 -8.21 -8.39 -24.90
CA GLN A 253 -8.18 -7.22 -25.81
C GLN A 253 -9.57 -6.77 -26.29
N GLU A 254 -10.62 -7.50 -25.95
CA GLU A 254 -12.03 -7.19 -26.28
C GLU A 254 -12.67 -6.14 -25.35
N ASN A 255 -12.02 -5.79 -24.22
CA ASN A 255 -12.57 -4.79 -23.31
C ASN A 255 -12.17 -3.37 -23.71
N ALA A 256 -13.00 -2.71 -24.53
CA ALA A 256 -12.75 -1.35 -25.03
C ALA A 256 -12.51 -0.31 -23.91
N ARG A 257 -13.14 -0.47 -22.74
CA ARG A 257 -12.95 0.43 -21.59
C ARG A 257 -11.57 0.24 -20.97
N PHE A 258 -11.12 -1.00 -20.83
CA PHE A 258 -9.78 -1.32 -20.36
C PHE A 258 -8.73 -0.74 -21.30
N MET A 259 -8.83 -1.02 -22.59
CA MET A 259 -7.87 -0.54 -23.60
C MET A 259 -7.77 0.98 -23.63
N LYS A 260 -8.90 1.69 -23.55
CA LYS A 260 -8.90 3.14 -23.48
C LYS A 260 -8.15 3.65 -22.24
N SER A 261 -8.44 3.11 -21.05
CA SER A 261 -7.75 3.50 -19.82
C SER A 261 -6.27 3.20 -19.88
N PHE A 262 -5.90 2.04 -20.42
CA PHE A 262 -4.50 1.63 -20.60
C PHE A 262 -3.74 2.58 -21.52
N GLU A 263 -4.30 2.95 -22.69
CA GLU A 263 -3.70 3.91 -23.61
C GLU A 263 -3.58 5.31 -23.00
N ASP A 264 -4.56 5.75 -22.21
CA ASP A 264 -4.52 7.04 -21.50
C ASP A 264 -3.38 7.05 -20.48
N TYR A 265 -3.18 5.96 -19.73
CA TYR A 265 -2.06 5.83 -18.78
C TYR A 265 -0.71 5.68 -19.47
N LEU A 266 -0.61 4.93 -20.57
CA LEU A 266 0.61 4.86 -21.38
C LEU A 266 1.08 6.24 -21.85
N ARG A 267 0.15 7.08 -22.30
CA ARG A 267 0.47 8.46 -22.70
C ARG A 267 0.87 9.32 -21.52
N LYS A 268 0.18 9.18 -20.40
CA LYS A 268 0.43 9.96 -19.17
C LYS A 268 1.81 9.70 -18.58
N TYR A 269 2.26 8.45 -18.61
CA TYR A 269 3.51 8.00 -18.01
C TYR A 269 4.57 7.61 -19.04
N ALA A 270 4.52 8.18 -20.25
CA ALA A 270 5.53 7.94 -21.28
C ALA A 270 6.92 8.42 -20.81
N LEU A 271 7.93 7.57 -21.00
CA LEU A 271 9.33 7.91 -20.76
C LEU A 271 9.91 8.64 -21.98
N HIS A 272 10.42 9.85 -21.79
CA HIS A 272 11.02 10.70 -22.82
C HIS A 272 12.55 10.58 -22.83
#